data_c71e2a6a842321791e09650252896d78
#
_entry.id   c71e2a6a842321791e09650252896d78
#
_cell.length_a   1.000
_cell.length_b   1.000
_cell.length_c   1.000
_cell.angle_alpha   90.00
_cell.angle_beta   90.00
_cell.angle_gamma   90.00
#
_symmetry.space_group_name_H-M   'P 1'
#
loop_
_entity.id
_entity.type
_entity.pdbx_description
1 polymer ?
#
loop_
_entity_poly.entity_id
_entity_poly.type
_entity_poly.pdbx_seq_one_letter_code
_entity_poly.pdbx_strand_id
1 'polypeptide(L)'
;MAKQIKAQGLFLGTLLLLISNIIVKGLGFFYRVALVRLLGAEGIGLVEMVSPLFSFLIVLAGCGVQPALSQLIAGRGEAERQLYFRAAFFILLLGGSLVTLAALAFSPLLLRHFISDSRAALCFHTILPAIPIISIASAWRGCFQGMRRVSALGVSQNAEQAVRVAVGLWLTARLLAAGLETAVAAASVATVCGELAGLLCLVWQMRHSGIRPLATSHTAGELLPAVRRLLAYGLPMTAGRLIASAILMLQAFLIPYCLSRAGWDTRAVTEIYGRFSGVALSLLHLPGVFTAALTVSVLPAVAESMQDISSGRMLLQKRIHDSLQAAMVFTLPGMLLLWLYSDPLCTVLFDNAPAAIILRWLAPGGIFFYLQVTLASVLQGLGAVRTLLLNSILSGIILLFGIFWLTSQPTLGILGTALALDISWLTGFLLHLNACRRLTQIRLNWRDIAGKPLLATGVSLFIYHLAQPLLVQSILSPAAARLALCCLICGTYLLTLLISGGLHRLHR
;
A
#
# COMPACT_ATOMS: atom_id res chain seq x y z
N MET A 1 27.42 25.63 -12.67
CA MET A 1 27.00 26.02 -11.33
C MET A 1 25.48 25.94 -11.10
N ALA A 2 24.63 26.65 -11.86
CA ALA A 2 23.17 26.60 -11.68
C ALA A 2 22.52 25.21 -11.88
N LYS A 3 22.99 24.35 -12.78
CA LYS A 3 22.55 22.97 -12.99
C LYS A 3 22.92 22.05 -11.80
N GLN A 4 24.09 22.25 -11.20
CA GLN A 4 24.53 21.48 -10.02
C GLN A 4 23.75 21.85 -8.77
N ILE A 5 23.46 23.13 -8.53
CA ILE A 5 22.66 23.61 -7.41
C ILE A 5 21.19 23.11 -7.52
N LYS A 6 20.63 23.08 -8.74
CA LYS A 6 19.30 22.49 -9.00
C LYS A 6 19.27 20.97 -8.78
N ALA A 7 20.33 20.25 -9.16
CA ALA A 7 20.45 18.81 -8.97
C ALA A 7 20.61 18.45 -7.49
N GLN A 8 21.40 19.22 -6.73
CA GLN A 8 21.54 19.04 -5.26
C GLN A 8 20.24 19.32 -4.51
N GLY A 9 19.50 20.36 -4.91
CA GLY A 9 18.18 20.65 -4.32
C GLY A 9 17.13 19.56 -4.60
N LEU A 10 17.16 18.96 -5.79
CA LEU A 10 16.29 17.85 -6.16
C LEU A 10 16.65 16.56 -5.39
N PHE A 11 17.93 16.27 -5.26
CA PHE A 11 18.43 15.12 -4.49
C PHE A 11 18.06 15.22 -3.01
N LEU A 12 18.30 16.39 -2.41
CA LEU A 12 17.93 16.63 -1.00
C LEU A 12 16.40 16.52 -0.77
N GLY A 13 15.61 17.07 -1.69
CA GLY A 13 14.15 16.96 -1.63
C GLY A 13 13.65 15.52 -1.74
N THR A 14 14.28 14.70 -2.61
CA THR A 14 13.96 13.28 -2.76
C THR A 14 14.36 12.49 -1.50
N LEU A 15 15.53 12.76 -0.93
CA LEU A 15 15.99 12.12 0.30
C LEU A 15 15.08 12.46 1.50
N LEU A 16 14.68 13.72 1.64
CA LEU A 16 13.72 14.14 2.65
C LEU A 16 12.37 13.44 2.50
N LEU A 17 11.90 13.26 1.26
CA LEU A 17 10.66 12.53 0.98
C LEU A 17 10.78 11.04 1.34
N LEU A 18 11.92 10.41 1.06
CA LEU A 18 12.18 9.01 1.45
C LEU A 18 12.17 8.84 2.96
N ILE A 19 12.87 9.72 3.68
CA ILE A 19 12.88 9.72 5.17
C ILE A 19 11.47 9.94 5.71
N SER A 20 10.73 10.92 5.19
CA SER A 20 9.33 11.17 5.52
C SER A 20 8.47 9.91 5.34
N ASN A 21 8.59 9.23 4.21
CA ASN A 21 7.83 8.01 3.92
C ASN A 21 8.15 6.87 4.91
N ILE A 22 9.42 6.73 5.32
CA ILE A 22 9.83 5.75 6.32
C ILE A 22 9.20 6.08 7.68
N ILE A 23 9.25 7.35 8.09
CA ILE A 23 8.63 7.82 9.35
C ILE A 23 7.12 7.57 9.34
N VAL A 24 6.41 7.97 8.27
CA VAL A 24 4.95 7.77 8.13
C VAL A 24 4.58 6.30 8.20
N LYS A 25 5.34 5.43 7.51
CA LYS A 25 5.10 3.98 7.55
C LYS A 25 5.40 3.38 8.93
N GLY A 26 6.48 3.81 9.58
CA GLY A 26 6.83 3.39 10.94
C GLY A 26 5.77 3.80 11.97
N LEU A 27 5.34 5.06 11.94
CA LEU A 27 4.24 5.56 12.77
C LEU A 27 2.92 4.84 12.46
N GLY A 28 2.64 4.57 11.19
CA GLY A 28 1.44 3.84 10.77
C GLY A 28 1.42 2.40 11.28
N PHE A 29 2.56 1.72 11.23
CA PHE A 29 2.69 0.37 11.77
C PHE A 29 2.57 0.37 13.31
N PHE A 30 3.24 1.29 13.99
CA PHE A 30 3.09 1.46 15.46
C PHE A 30 1.64 1.70 15.85
N TYR A 31 0.94 2.60 15.14
CA TYR A 31 -0.47 2.88 15.36
C TYR A 31 -1.33 1.64 15.16
N ARG A 32 -1.07 0.85 14.12
CA ARG A 32 -1.75 -0.41 13.86
C ARG A 32 -1.57 -1.41 15.01
N VAL A 33 -0.34 -1.60 15.48
CA VAL A 33 -0.03 -2.48 16.61
C VAL A 33 -0.79 -2.04 17.86
N ALA A 34 -0.74 -0.74 18.18
CA ALA A 34 -1.41 -0.18 19.35
C ALA A 34 -2.95 -0.32 19.25
N LEU A 35 -3.54 -0.06 18.07
CA LEU A 35 -4.98 -0.23 17.86
C LEU A 35 -5.43 -1.70 18.01
N VAL A 36 -4.66 -2.65 17.44
CA VAL A 36 -4.99 -4.07 17.59
C VAL A 36 -4.95 -4.50 19.06
N ARG A 37 -3.98 -3.99 19.83
CA ARG A 37 -3.88 -4.28 21.26
C ARG A 37 -5.01 -3.64 22.08
N LEU A 38 -5.48 -2.45 21.69
CA LEU A 38 -6.56 -1.75 22.39
C LEU A 38 -7.94 -2.32 22.04
N LEU A 39 -8.21 -2.57 20.76
CA LEU A 39 -9.53 -2.98 20.25
C LEU A 39 -9.71 -4.49 20.16
N GLY A 40 -8.62 -5.26 20.25
CA GLY A 40 -8.63 -6.68 19.95
C GLY A 40 -8.85 -6.98 18.47
N ALA A 41 -8.85 -8.27 18.12
CA ALA A 41 -9.09 -8.71 16.75
C ALA A 41 -10.50 -8.37 16.26
N GLU A 42 -11.50 -8.43 17.15
CA GLU A 42 -12.89 -8.09 16.86
C GLU A 42 -13.04 -6.63 16.46
N GLY A 43 -12.52 -5.69 17.26
CA GLY A 43 -12.65 -4.28 16.96
C GLY A 43 -11.87 -3.85 15.72
N ILE A 44 -10.66 -4.40 15.50
CA ILE A 44 -9.92 -4.11 14.26
C ILE A 44 -10.62 -4.72 13.04
N GLY A 45 -11.34 -5.84 13.20
CA GLY A 45 -12.18 -6.43 12.16
C GLY A 45 -13.26 -5.47 11.67
N LEU A 46 -13.93 -4.78 12.59
CA LEU A 46 -14.92 -3.73 12.26
C LEU A 46 -14.29 -2.58 11.46
N VAL A 47 -13.11 -2.09 11.86
CA VAL A 47 -12.37 -1.04 11.12
C VAL A 47 -12.03 -1.53 9.70
N GLU A 48 -11.52 -2.75 9.59
CA GLU A 48 -11.04 -3.31 8.31
C GLU A 48 -12.18 -3.65 7.34
N MET A 49 -13.39 -3.90 7.80
CA MET A 49 -14.56 -4.06 6.95
C MET A 49 -14.98 -2.75 6.28
N VAL A 50 -14.76 -1.61 6.94
CA VAL A 50 -15.11 -0.27 6.42
C VAL A 50 -14.03 0.28 5.49
N SER A 51 -12.75 0.03 5.80
CA SER A 51 -11.60 0.65 5.12
C SER A 51 -11.57 0.48 3.59
N PRO A 52 -11.84 -0.71 2.99
CA PRO A 52 -11.83 -0.87 1.53
C PRO A 52 -12.98 -0.15 0.84
N LEU A 53 -14.19 -0.14 1.43
CA LEU A 53 -15.31 0.64 0.92
C LEU A 53 -15.00 2.14 0.94
N PHE A 54 -14.46 2.63 2.05
CA PHE A 54 -13.99 4.02 2.17
C PHE A 54 -12.92 4.36 1.13
N SER A 55 -11.94 3.47 0.92
CA SER A 55 -10.89 3.65 -0.10
C SER A 55 -11.47 3.72 -1.52
N PHE A 56 -12.47 2.90 -1.82
CA PHE A 56 -13.18 2.96 -3.12
C PHE A 56 -13.89 4.29 -3.32
N LEU A 57 -14.60 4.79 -2.29
CA LEU A 57 -15.29 6.09 -2.33
C LEU A 57 -14.30 7.26 -2.52
N ILE A 58 -13.12 7.23 -1.89
CA ILE A 58 -12.07 8.24 -2.10
C ILE A 58 -11.58 8.22 -3.56
N VAL A 59 -11.31 7.06 -4.13
CA VAL A 59 -10.86 6.95 -5.53
C VAL A 59 -11.92 7.47 -6.48
N LEU A 60 -13.19 7.18 -6.21
CA LEU A 60 -14.33 7.68 -6.97
C LEU A 60 -14.43 9.22 -6.88
N ALA A 61 -14.33 9.79 -5.68
CA ALA A 61 -14.38 11.23 -5.45
C ALA A 61 -13.21 12.00 -6.09
N GLY A 62 -12.02 11.38 -6.12
CA GLY A 62 -10.79 11.99 -6.62
C GLY A 62 -10.69 12.11 -8.14
N CYS A 63 -11.41 11.27 -8.92
CA CYS A 63 -11.46 11.27 -10.40
C CYS A 63 -10.08 11.44 -11.09
N GLY A 64 -8.97 11.02 -10.47
CA GLY A 64 -7.61 11.18 -11.00
C GLY A 64 -7.14 12.62 -11.18
N VAL A 65 -7.86 13.58 -10.59
CA VAL A 65 -7.58 15.02 -10.75
C VAL A 65 -6.21 15.40 -10.19
N GLN A 66 -5.77 14.80 -9.08
CA GLN A 66 -4.46 15.10 -8.48
C GLN A 66 -3.29 14.83 -9.45
N PRO A 67 -3.10 13.64 -10.04
CA PRO A 67 -2.03 13.40 -10.99
C PRO A 67 -2.20 14.19 -12.29
N ALA A 68 -3.44 14.39 -12.77
CA ALA A 68 -3.72 15.22 -13.94
C ALA A 68 -3.31 16.68 -13.71
N LEU A 69 -3.66 17.25 -12.56
CA LEU A 69 -3.24 18.61 -12.17
C LEU A 69 -1.72 18.71 -12.12
N SER A 70 -1.04 17.75 -11.47
CA SER A 70 0.42 17.74 -11.38
C SER A 70 1.09 17.77 -12.75
N GLN A 71 0.58 17.00 -13.72
CA GLN A 71 1.12 16.99 -15.09
C GLN A 71 0.82 18.29 -15.84
N LEU A 72 -0.42 18.78 -15.75
CA LEU A 72 -0.87 19.95 -16.52
C LEU A 72 -0.20 21.25 -16.09
N ILE A 73 0.17 21.40 -14.80
CA ILE A 73 0.80 22.63 -14.30
C ILE A 73 2.35 22.59 -14.37
N ALA A 74 2.93 21.43 -14.66
CA ALA A 74 4.38 21.27 -14.73
C ALA A 74 4.98 22.17 -15.82
N GLY A 75 5.87 23.10 -15.41
CA GLY A 75 6.53 24.03 -16.31
C GLY A 75 5.68 25.22 -16.80
N ARG A 76 4.43 25.35 -16.34
CA ARG A 76 3.54 26.46 -16.74
C ARG A 76 3.73 27.71 -15.88
N GLY A 77 3.32 28.87 -16.43
CA GLY A 77 3.31 30.15 -15.76
C GLY A 77 2.30 30.21 -14.59
N GLU A 78 2.39 31.27 -13.80
CA GLU A 78 1.57 31.40 -12.57
C GLU A 78 0.08 31.48 -12.87
N ALA A 79 -0.35 32.26 -13.87
CA ALA A 79 -1.75 32.40 -14.27
C ALA A 79 -2.40 31.07 -14.67
N GLU A 80 -1.72 30.29 -15.51
CA GLU A 80 -2.24 28.96 -15.89
C GLU A 80 -2.28 27.99 -14.72
N ARG A 81 -1.29 28.05 -13.80
CA ARG A 81 -1.30 27.22 -12.58
C ARG A 81 -2.51 27.54 -11.70
N GLN A 82 -2.82 28.85 -11.54
CA GLN A 82 -3.99 29.27 -10.77
C GLN A 82 -5.30 28.81 -11.41
N LEU A 83 -5.42 28.91 -12.74
CA LEU A 83 -6.59 28.43 -13.49
C LEU A 83 -6.83 26.94 -13.28
N TYR A 84 -5.81 26.10 -13.52
CA TYR A 84 -5.94 24.64 -13.35
C TYR A 84 -6.13 24.24 -11.90
N PHE A 85 -5.48 24.91 -10.94
CA PHE A 85 -5.69 24.66 -9.52
C PHE A 85 -7.14 24.96 -9.12
N ARG A 86 -7.68 26.08 -9.56
CA ARG A 86 -9.07 26.48 -9.25
C ARG A 86 -10.08 25.50 -9.85
N ALA A 87 -9.87 25.09 -11.11
CA ALA A 87 -10.69 24.06 -11.75
C ALA A 87 -10.63 22.73 -10.99
N ALA A 88 -9.42 22.27 -10.60
CA ALA A 88 -9.23 21.07 -9.81
C ALA A 88 -9.88 21.15 -8.43
N PHE A 89 -9.76 22.31 -7.75
CA PHE A 89 -10.39 22.54 -6.45
C PHE A 89 -11.91 22.39 -6.52
N PHE A 90 -12.56 23.00 -7.51
CA PHE A 90 -14.01 22.87 -7.66
C PHE A 90 -14.45 21.45 -8.02
N ILE A 91 -13.72 20.75 -8.93
CA ILE A 91 -14.03 19.35 -9.26
C ILE A 91 -13.94 18.48 -8.00
N LEU A 92 -12.87 18.63 -7.21
CA LEU A 92 -12.62 17.83 -6.03
C LEU A 92 -13.54 18.16 -4.86
N LEU A 93 -13.88 19.43 -4.68
CA LEU A 93 -14.88 19.87 -3.70
C LEU A 93 -16.26 19.28 -4.02
N LEU A 94 -16.71 19.45 -5.27
CA LEU A 94 -18.02 18.96 -5.70
C LEU A 94 -18.04 17.41 -5.72
N GLY A 95 -17.00 16.78 -6.27
CA GLY A 95 -16.89 15.32 -6.30
C GLY A 95 -16.84 14.70 -4.91
N GLY A 96 -16.01 15.25 -4.02
CA GLY A 96 -15.93 14.81 -2.62
C GLY A 96 -17.24 14.98 -1.87
N SER A 97 -17.89 16.15 -2.01
CA SER A 97 -19.18 16.41 -1.36
C SER A 97 -20.31 15.53 -1.92
N LEU A 98 -20.38 15.37 -3.24
CA LEU A 98 -21.40 14.55 -3.90
C LEU A 98 -21.26 13.07 -3.51
N VAL A 99 -20.03 12.53 -3.51
CA VAL A 99 -19.79 11.13 -3.11
C VAL A 99 -20.13 10.94 -1.63
N THR A 100 -19.81 11.90 -0.77
CA THR A 100 -20.17 11.83 0.66
C THR A 100 -21.68 11.87 0.87
N LEU A 101 -22.39 12.80 0.21
CA LEU A 101 -23.84 12.87 0.29
C LEU A 101 -24.52 11.61 -0.27
N ALA A 102 -24.02 11.09 -1.38
CA ALA A 102 -24.49 9.82 -1.93
C ALA A 102 -24.24 8.66 -0.97
N ALA A 103 -23.03 8.58 -0.37
CA ALA A 103 -22.70 7.54 0.61
C ALA A 103 -23.58 7.62 1.87
N LEU A 104 -23.93 8.83 2.32
CA LEU A 104 -24.89 9.03 3.43
C LEU A 104 -26.31 8.64 3.02
N ALA A 105 -26.80 9.09 1.86
CA ALA A 105 -28.13 8.77 1.38
C ALA A 105 -28.34 7.27 1.14
N PHE A 106 -27.33 6.59 0.58
CA PHE A 106 -27.34 5.16 0.32
C PHE A 106 -26.72 4.33 1.44
N SER A 107 -26.43 4.93 2.61
CA SER A 107 -25.77 4.21 3.71
C SER A 107 -26.51 2.93 4.14
N PRO A 108 -27.88 2.86 4.24
CA PRO A 108 -28.53 1.61 4.59
C PRO A 108 -28.28 0.49 3.57
N LEU A 109 -28.22 0.84 2.27
CA LEU A 109 -27.94 -0.10 1.20
C LEU A 109 -26.47 -0.56 1.23
N LEU A 110 -25.54 0.38 1.40
CA LEU A 110 -24.11 0.08 1.48
C LEU A 110 -23.76 -0.79 2.69
N LEU A 111 -24.32 -0.46 3.86
CA LEU A 111 -24.11 -1.24 5.08
C LEU A 111 -24.68 -2.64 4.93
N ARG A 112 -25.90 -2.77 4.42
CA ARG A 112 -26.57 -4.09 4.26
C ARG A 112 -25.84 -5.01 3.29
N HIS A 113 -25.26 -4.47 2.19
CA HIS A 113 -24.69 -5.29 1.11
C HIS A 113 -23.17 -5.46 1.20
N PHE A 114 -22.45 -4.52 1.82
CA PHE A 114 -20.98 -4.54 1.83
C PHE A 114 -20.35 -4.70 3.21
N ILE A 115 -21.14 -4.58 4.28
CA ILE A 115 -20.63 -4.70 5.66
C ILE A 115 -21.42 -5.80 6.37
N SER A 116 -20.75 -6.90 6.69
CA SER A 116 -21.39 -8.08 7.25
C SER A 116 -21.78 -7.92 8.74
N ASP A 117 -21.18 -6.96 9.45
CA ASP A 117 -21.43 -6.69 10.87
C ASP A 117 -21.98 -5.28 11.06
N SER A 118 -23.25 -5.19 11.52
CA SER A 118 -23.94 -3.90 11.70
C SER A 118 -23.27 -2.96 12.72
N ARG A 119 -22.44 -3.49 13.62
CA ARG A 119 -21.67 -2.71 14.60
C ARG A 119 -20.61 -1.80 13.95
N ALA A 120 -20.23 -2.07 12.72
CA ALA A 120 -19.34 -1.18 11.94
C ALA A 120 -20.04 0.06 11.37
N ALA A 121 -21.38 0.19 11.51
CA ALA A 121 -22.14 1.31 10.96
C ALA A 121 -21.68 2.67 11.52
N LEU A 122 -21.44 2.76 12.83
CA LEU A 122 -20.96 3.99 13.46
C LEU A 122 -19.58 4.38 12.92
N CYS A 123 -18.68 3.42 12.75
CA CYS A 123 -17.36 3.59 12.14
C CYS A 123 -17.48 4.12 10.70
N PHE A 124 -18.39 3.56 9.89
CA PHE A 124 -18.65 4.01 8.52
C PHE A 124 -19.15 5.45 8.48
N HIS A 125 -20.16 5.83 9.27
CA HIS A 125 -20.69 7.19 9.25
C HIS A 125 -19.66 8.22 9.73
N THR A 126 -18.87 7.88 10.75
CA THR A 126 -17.86 8.80 11.31
C THR A 126 -16.65 9.02 10.41
N ILE A 127 -16.35 8.12 9.47
CA ILE A 127 -15.23 8.30 8.53
C ILE A 127 -15.62 9.10 7.28
N LEU A 128 -16.90 9.17 6.91
CA LEU A 128 -17.36 9.83 5.68
C LEU A 128 -16.92 11.29 5.53
N PRO A 129 -16.87 12.13 6.60
CA PRO A 129 -16.37 13.51 6.49
C PRO A 129 -14.91 13.60 6.01
N ALA A 130 -14.11 12.54 6.10
CA ALA A 130 -12.76 12.53 5.56
C ALA A 130 -12.73 12.60 4.03
N ILE A 131 -13.77 12.13 3.31
CA ILE A 131 -13.79 12.09 1.84
C ILE A 131 -13.66 13.50 1.23
N PRO A 132 -14.47 14.51 1.57
CA PRO A 132 -14.31 15.85 1.03
C PRO A 132 -12.99 16.49 1.47
N ILE A 133 -12.50 16.22 2.69
CA ILE A 133 -11.21 16.75 3.18
C ILE A 133 -10.06 16.21 2.33
N ILE A 134 -10.02 14.89 2.10
CA ILE A 134 -8.99 14.21 1.27
C ILE A 134 -9.07 14.70 -0.17
N SER A 135 -10.29 14.83 -0.71
CA SER A 135 -10.51 15.33 -2.07
C SER A 135 -9.95 16.75 -2.22
N ILE A 136 -10.31 17.64 -1.34
CA ILE A 136 -9.79 19.01 -1.32
C ILE A 136 -8.26 18.99 -1.17
N ALA A 137 -7.70 18.27 -0.20
CA ALA A 137 -6.25 18.16 0.02
C ALA A 137 -5.51 17.67 -1.25
N SER A 138 -6.15 16.85 -2.08
CA SER A 138 -5.59 16.35 -3.33
C SER A 138 -5.30 17.46 -4.36
N ALA A 139 -6.05 18.60 -4.33
CA ALA A 139 -5.72 19.74 -5.17
C ALA A 139 -4.39 20.39 -4.76
N TRP A 140 -4.16 20.58 -3.47
CA TRP A 140 -2.89 21.10 -2.95
C TRP A 140 -1.73 20.13 -3.19
N ARG A 141 -1.94 18.84 -2.92
CA ARG A 141 -0.95 17.80 -3.19
C ARG A 141 -0.55 17.77 -4.68
N GLY A 142 -1.52 17.83 -5.60
CA GLY A 142 -1.27 17.91 -7.04
C GLY A 142 -0.53 19.18 -7.45
N CYS A 143 -0.86 20.32 -6.86
CA CYS A 143 -0.19 21.58 -7.12
C CYS A 143 1.28 21.56 -6.67
N PHE A 144 1.58 21.15 -5.43
CA PHE A 144 2.95 21.01 -4.93
C PHE A 144 3.77 20.00 -5.75
N GLN A 145 3.16 18.88 -6.13
CA GLN A 145 3.78 17.86 -6.96
C GLN A 145 4.15 18.40 -8.35
N GLY A 146 3.25 19.13 -9.02
CA GLY A 146 3.50 19.75 -10.31
C GLY A 146 4.55 20.86 -10.26
N MET A 147 4.64 21.58 -9.15
CA MET A 147 5.70 22.56 -8.88
C MET A 147 7.04 21.92 -8.44
N ARG A 148 7.12 20.58 -8.36
CA ARG A 148 8.28 19.83 -7.86
C ARG A 148 8.69 20.16 -6.41
N ARG A 149 7.76 20.67 -5.60
CA ARG A 149 7.97 20.95 -4.18
C ARG A 149 7.55 19.75 -3.31
N VAL A 150 8.21 18.62 -3.54
CA VAL A 150 7.85 17.33 -2.92
C VAL A 150 8.06 17.27 -1.40
N SER A 151 8.95 18.12 -0.85
CA SER A 151 9.15 18.23 0.61
C SER A 151 7.87 18.65 1.35
N ALA A 152 7.06 19.53 0.72
CA ALA A 152 5.79 19.96 1.31
C ALA A 152 4.80 18.80 1.52
N LEU A 153 4.79 17.82 0.60
CA LEU A 153 3.99 16.61 0.73
C LEU A 153 4.44 15.76 1.92
N GLY A 154 5.77 15.57 2.07
CA GLY A 154 6.31 14.80 3.19
C GLY A 154 5.96 15.41 4.55
N VAL A 155 6.11 16.73 4.71
CA VAL A 155 5.75 17.44 5.95
C VAL A 155 4.26 17.29 6.26
N SER A 156 3.39 17.47 5.25
CA SER A 156 1.94 17.31 5.41
C SER A 156 1.56 15.89 5.82
N GLN A 157 2.15 14.86 5.20
CA GLN A 157 1.89 13.46 5.54
C GLN A 157 2.37 13.09 6.96
N ASN A 158 3.50 13.65 7.40
CA ASN A 158 3.96 13.46 8.77
C ASN A 158 3.02 14.13 9.79
N ALA A 159 2.55 15.36 9.53
CA ALA A 159 1.59 16.04 10.37
C ALA A 159 0.25 15.28 10.45
N GLU A 160 -0.25 14.82 9.31
CA GLU A 160 -1.45 13.96 9.21
C GLU A 160 -1.29 12.71 10.08
N GLN A 161 -0.19 11.97 9.91
CA GLN A 161 0.04 10.72 10.62
C GLN A 161 0.27 10.94 12.12
N ALA A 162 0.97 12.00 12.52
CA ALA A 162 1.20 12.33 13.93
C ALA A 162 -0.13 12.63 14.64
N VAL A 163 -0.99 13.45 14.04
CA VAL A 163 -2.31 13.77 14.60
C VAL A 163 -3.21 12.54 14.63
N ARG A 164 -3.22 11.72 13.55
CA ARG A 164 -3.98 10.47 13.50
C ARG A 164 -3.58 9.51 14.62
N VAL A 165 -2.28 9.33 14.87
CA VAL A 165 -1.77 8.48 15.94
C VAL A 165 -2.15 9.02 17.31
N ALA A 166 -1.88 10.31 17.57
CA ALA A 166 -2.13 10.92 18.87
C ALA A 166 -3.62 10.92 19.22
N VAL A 167 -4.46 11.44 18.32
CA VAL A 167 -5.93 11.49 18.52
C VAL A 167 -6.51 10.09 18.55
N GLY A 168 -6.05 9.19 17.68
CA GLY A 168 -6.57 7.83 17.58
C GLY A 168 -6.32 7.01 18.84
N LEU A 169 -5.10 7.01 19.36
CA LEU A 169 -4.80 6.27 20.58
C LEU A 169 -5.51 6.87 21.80
N TRP A 170 -5.46 8.20 21.93
CA TRP A 170 -6.11 8.88 23.04
C TRP A 170 -7.63 8.69 23.05
N LEU A 171 -8.30 8.92 21.92
CA LEU A 171 -9.76 8.87 21.83
C LEU A 171 -10.26 7.41 21.93
N THR A 172 -9.59 6.46 21.25
CA THR A 172 -9.94 5.02 21.32
C THR A 172 -9.81 4.51 22.76
N ALA A 173 -8.72 4.82 23.46
CA ALA A 173 -8.53 4.40 24.84
C ALA A 173 -9.60 5.00 25.79
N ARG A 174 -10.00 6.26 25.57
CA ARG A 174 -11.05 6.93 26.37
C ARG A 174 -12.45 6.36 26.12
N LEU A 175 -12.78 6.06 24.86
CA LEU A 175 -14.11 5.60 24.48
C LEU A 175 -14.28 4.08 24.59
N LEU A 176 -13.22 3.33 24.90
CA LEU A 176 -13.31 1.88 25.09
C LEU A 176 -14.26 1.50 26.24
N ALA A 177 -14.29 2.31 27.30
CA ALA A 177 -15.21 2.12 28.42
C ALA A 177 -16.69 2.32 28.03
N ALA A 178 -16.98 3.09 26.97
CA ALA A 178 -18.34 3.32 26.46
C ALA A 178 -18.81 2.22 25.48
N GLY A 179 -17.93 1.28 25.14
CA GLY A 179 -18.23 0.15 24.27
C GLY A 179 -17.32 0.05 23.05
N LEU A 180 -17.27 -1.15 22.45
CA LEU A 180 -16.38 -1.45 21.33
C LEU A 180 -16.72 -0.61 20.09
N GLU A 181 -17.99 -0.42 19.77
CA GLU A 181 -18.45 0.33 18.60
C GLU A 181 -18.00 1.80 18.65
N THR A 182 -18.09 2.43 19.83
CA THR A 182 -17.65 3.81 20.04
C THR A 182 -16.15 3.94 19.97
N ALA A 183 -15.39 2.97 20.49
CA ALA A 183 -13.93 2.93 20.39
C ALA A 183 -13.45 2.73 18.95
N VAL A 184 -14.15 1.89 18.17
CA VAL A 184 -13.88 1.71 16.72
C VAL A 184 -14.19 2.97 15.94
N ALA A 185 -15.30 3.66 16.24
CA ALA A 185 -15.63 4.95 15.63
C ALA A 185 -14.59 6.03 15.96
N ALA A 186 -13.97 5.99 17.14
CA ALA A 186 -12.87 6.90 17.51
C ALA A 186 -11.67 6.80 16.56
N ALA A 187 -11.32 5.60 16.10
CA ALA A 187 -10.26 5.42 15.09
C ALA A 187 -10.61 6.08 13.75
N SER A 188 -11.90 6.10 13.39
CA SER A 188 -12.41 6.82 12.21
C SER A 188 -12.32 8.33 12.39
N VAL A 189 -12.74 8.86 13.54
CA VAL A 189 -12.61 10.29 13.88
C VAL A 189 -11.15 10.72 13.83
N ALA A 190 -10.23 9.91 14.33
CA ALA A 190 -8.80 10.18 14.25
C ALA A 190 -8.29 10.29 12.80
N THR A 191 -8.84 9.49 11.90
CA THR A 191 -8.54 9.61 10.46
C THR A 191 -9.02 10.96 9.91
N VAL A 192 -10.23 11.41 10.26
CA VAL A 192 -10.76 12.72 9.86
C VAL A 192 -9.86 13.85 10.40
N CYS A 193 -9.49 13.80 11.69
CA CYS A 193 -8.61 14.79 12.31
C CYS A 193 -7.22 14.81 11.65
N GLY A 194 -6.66 13.66 11.35
CA GLY A 194 -5.38 13.54 10.65
C GLY A 194 -5.42 14.17 9.27
N GLU A 195 -6.42 13.83 8.43
CA GLU A 195 -6.58 14.41 7.10
C GLU A 195 -6.78 15.93 7.14
N LEU A 196 -7.54 16.41 8.13
CA LEU A 196 -7.72 17.85 8.35
C LEU A 196 -6.39 18.53 8.71
N ALA A 197 -5.60 17.93 9.60
CA ALA A 197 -4.27 18.44 9.95
C ALA A 197 -3.34 18.49 8.74
N GLY A 198 -3.35 17.42 7.91
CA GLY A 198 -2.61 17.37 6.64
C GLY A 198 -3.02 18.48 5.67
N LEU A 199 -4.32 18.70 5.50
CA LEU A 199 -4.87 19.77 4.66
C LEU A 199 -4.46 21.16 5.19
N LEU A 200 -4.62 21.41 6.48
CA LEU A 200 -4.24 22.70 7.11
C LEU A 200 -2.74 22.97 6.95
N CYS A 201 -1.91 21.93 7.10
CA CYS A 201 -0.47 22.01 6.88
C CYS A 201 -0.13 22.40 5.42
N LEU A 202 -0.80 21.79 4.42
CA LEU A 202 -0.64 22.14 3.00
C LEU A 202 -1.06 23.59 2.71
N VAL A 203 -2.19 24.03 3.24
CA VAL A 203 -2.69 25.41 3.09
C VAL A 203 -1.71 26.39 3.73
N TRP A 204 -1.22 26.12 4.93
CA TRP A 204 -0.24 26.94 5.63
C TRP A 204 1.06 27.07 4.83
N GLN A 205 1.62 25.96 4.34
CA GLN A 205 2.83 25.97 3.52
C GLN A 205 2.65 26.75 2.21
N MET A 206 1.48 26.66 1.58
CA MET A 206 1.16 27.40 0.35
C MET A 206 1.16 28.91 0.61
N ARG A 207 0.51 29.35 1.70
CA ARG A 207 0.47 30.76 2.10
C ARG A 207 1.86 31.33 2.39
N HIS A 208 2.67 30.61 3.16
CA HIS A 208 4.05 31.03 3.48
C HIS A 208 5.00 31.01 2.26
N SER A 209 4.69 30.23 1.25
CA SER A 209 5.45 30.23 -0.01
C SER A 209 5.11 31.41 -0.94
N GLY A 210 4.23 32.32 -0.54
CA GLY A 210 3.77 33.45 -1.36
C GLY A 210 2.88 33.06 -2.53
N ILE A 211 2.52 31.78 -2.65
CA ILE A 211 1.69 31.25 -3.73
C ILE A 211 0.22 31.44 -3.36
N ARG A 212 -0.50 32.21 -4.15
CA ARG A 212 -1.93 32.47 -3.96
C ARG A 212 -2.76 31.81 -5.06
N PRO A 213 -3.03 30.50 -4.97
CA PRO A 213 -3.63 29.74 -6.07
C PRO A 213 -5.09 30.13 -6.37
N LEU A 214 -5.76 30.88 -5.47
CA LEU A 214 -7.14 31.35 -5.60
C LEU A 214 -7.25 32.86 -5.79
N ALA A 215 -6.14 33.59 -5.98
CA ALA A 215 -6.11 35.05 -5.95
C ALA A 215 -6.74 35.74 -7.18
N THR A 216 -6.67 35.11 -8.36
CA THR A 216 -7.23 35.66 -9.60
C THR A 216 -8.65 35.15 -9.83
N SER A 217 -9.55 36.08 -10.20
CA SER A 217 -10.90 35.72 -10.66
C SER A 217 -10.80 35.29 -12.12
N HIS A 218 -11.06 34.02 -12.39
CA HIS A 218 -11.21 33.52 -13.75
C HIS A 218 -12.69 33.44 -14.12
N THR A 219 -13.00 33.76 -15.37
CA THR A 219 -14.38 33.67 -15.90
C THR A 219 -14.80 32.21 -16.08
N ALA A 220 -16.12 31.96 -16.08
CA ALA A 220 -16.64 30.60 -16.34
C ALA A 220 -16.19 30.07 -17.71
N GLY A 221 -16.00 30.97 -18.69
CA GLY A 221 -15.49 30.64 -20.03
C GLY A 221 -14.06 30.09 -20.03
N GLU A 222 -13.21 30.52 -19.07
CA GLU A 222 -11.82 30.01 -18.92
C GLU A 222 -11.76 28.71 -18.09
N LEU A 223 -12.65 28.60 -17.08
CA LEU A 223 -12.68 27.45 -16.18
C LEU A 223 -13.19 26.18 -16.86
N LEU A 224 -14.23 26.27 -17.69
CA LEU A 224 -14.85 25.11 -18.34
C LEU A 224 -13.87 24.30 -19.22
N PRO A 225 -13.05 24.92 -20.08
CA PRO A 225 -12.00 24.21 -20.81
C PRO A 225 -10.95 23.57 -19.92
N ALA A 226 -10.56 24.23 -18.81
CA ALA A 226 -9.62 23.68 -17.85
C ALA A 226 -10.18 22.44 -17.12
N VAL A 227 -11.45 22.48 -16.69
CA VAL A 227 -12.19 21.34 -16.12
C VAL A 227 -12.21 20.17 -17.11
N ARG A 228 -12.61 20.44 -18.37
CA ARG A 228 -12.67 19.41 -19.42
C ARG A 228 -11.30 18.75 -19.64
N ARG A 229 -10.22 19.51 -19.69
CA ARG A 229 -8.86 18.98 -19.82
C ARG A 229 -8.46 18.15 -18.61
N LEU A 230 -8.68 18.63 -17.38
CA LEU A 230 -8.39 17.87 -16.15
C LEU A 230 -9.11 16.53 -16.13
N LEU A 231 -10.39 16.48 -16.48
CA LEU A 231 -11.16 15.25 -16.54
C LEU A 231 -10.72 14.33 -17.69
N ALA A 232 -10.39 14.88 -18.85
CA ALA A 232 -9.89 14.09 -19.99
C ALA A 232 -8.56 13.38 -19.67
N TYR A 233 -7.69 13.99 -18.87
CA TYR A 233 -6.45 13.35 -18.38
C TYR A 233 -6.69 12.48 -17.14
N GLY A 234 -7.54 12.92 -16.22
CA GLY A 234 -7.77 12.25 -14.92
C GLY A 234 -8.57 10.97 -15.04
N LEU A 235 -9.66 10.93 -15.83
CA LEU A 235 -10.55 9.78 -15.91
C LEU A 235 -9.87 8.51 -16.40
N PRO A 236 -9.03 8.51 -17.46
CA PRO A 236 -8.31 7.31 -17.86
C PRO A 236 -7.34 6.81 -16.78
N MET A 237 -6.69 7.72 -16.04
CA MET A 237 -5.79 7.36 -14.94
C MET A 237 -6.54 6.79 -13.74
N THR A 238 -7.80 7.16 -13.56
CA THR A 238 -8.65 6.68 -12.46
C THR A 238 -9.14 5.26 -12.70
N ALA A 239 -9.39 4.87 -13.94
CA ALA A 239 -9.99 3.57 -14.28
C ALA A 239 -9.25 2.39 -13.65
N GLY A 240 -7.92 2.36 -13.76
CA GLY A 240 -7.11 1.29 -13.14
C GLY A 240 -7.18 1.29 -11.60
N ARG A 241 -7.20 2.47 -10.98
CA ARG A 241 -7.31 2.62 -9.52
C ARG A 241 -8.70 2.23 -9.02
N LEU A 242 -9.75 2.58 -9.78
CA LEU A 242 -11.13 2.17 -9.46
C LEU A 242 -11.28 0.66 -9.50
N ILE A 243 -10.76 0.00 -10.53
CA ILE A 243 -10.80 -1.46 -10.64
C ILE A 243 -10.05 -2.11 -9.47
N ALA A 244 -8.84 -1.65 -9.16
CA ALA A 244 -8.08 -2.18 -8.04
C ALA A 244 -8.80 -1.97 -6.70
N SER A 245 -9.35 -0.79 -6.44
CA SER A 245 -10.10 -0.51 -5.21
C SER A 245 -11.44 -1.26 -5.15
N ALA A 246 -12.10 -1.50 -6.29
CA ALA A 246 -13.30 -2.33 -6.36
C ALA A 246 -12.99 -3.80 -6.03
N ILE A 247 -11.89 -4.36 -6.52
CA ILE A 247 -11.45 -5.72 -6.18
C ILE A 247 -11.20 -5.82 -4.67
N LEU A 248 -10.51 -4.85 -4.07
CA LEU A 248 -10.27 -4.82 -2.62
C LEU A 248 -11.57 -4.70 -1.81
N MET A 249 -12.51 -3.86 -2.25
CA MET A 249 -13.83 -3.72 -1.63
C MET A 249 -14.63 -5.03 -1.72
N LEU A 250 -14.66 -5.67 -2.90
CA LEU A 250 -15.33 -6.95 -3.10
C LEU A 250 -14.67 -8.06 -2.28
N GLN A 251 -13.34 -8.09 -2.17
CA GLN A 251 -12.62 -9.01 -1.31
C GLN A 251 -13.04 -8.84 0.16
N ALA A 252 -13.09 -7.60 0.65
CA ALA A 252 -13.46 -7.29 2.03
C ALA A 252 -14.90 -7.69 2.38
N PHE A 253 -15.80 -7.61 1.41
CA PHE A 253 -17.17 -8.11 1.55
C PHE A 253 -17.23 -9.65 1.46
N LEU A 254 -16.55 -10.22 0.45
CA LEU A 254 -16.70 -11.64 0.11
C LEU A 254 -16.12 -12.56 1.19
N ILE A 255 -15.02 -12.17 1.85
CA ILE A 255 -14.40 -12.98 2.90
C ILE A 255 -15.37 -13.21 4.08
N PRO A 256 -15.92 -12.17 4.74
CA PRO A 256 -16.90 -12.36 5.81
C PRO A 256 -18.15 -13.10 5.34
N TYR A 257 -18.65 -12.80 4.15
CA TYR A 257 -19.80 -13.48 3.57
C TYR A 257 -19.57 -15.01 3.44
N CYS A 258 -18.40 -15.41 2.91
CA CYS A 258 -18.05 -16.83 2.74
C CYS A 258 -17.82 -17.53 4.09
N LEU A 259 -17.23 -16.86 5.07
CA LEU A 259 -17.06 -17.39 6.43
C LEU A 259 -18.41 -17.64 7.11
N SER A 260 -19.36 -16.70 6.95
CA SER A 260 -20.73 -16.88 7.47
C SER A 260 -21.42 -18.07 6.79
N ARG A 261 -21.22 -18.29 5.49
CA ARG A 261 -21.72 -19.48 4.77
C ARG A 261 -21.07 -20.79 5.23
N ALA A 262 -19.82 -20.72 5.68
CA ALA A 262 -19.11 -21.86 6.27
C ALA A 262 -19.58 -22.21 7.70
N GLY A 263 -20.54 -21.48 8.27
CA GLY A 263 -21.17 -21.76 9.56
C GLY A 263 -20.63 -20.96 10.74
N TRP A 264 -19.77 -19.95 10.50
CA TRP A 264 -19.26 -19.08 11.56
C TRP A 264 -20.29 -17.99 11.91
N ASP A 265 -20.46 -17.72 13.22
CA ASP A 265 -21.29 -16.61 13.69
C ASP A 265 -20.65 -15.24 13.39
N THR A 266 -21.46 -14.19 13.36
CA THR A 266 -21.01 -12.84 12.96
C THR A 266 -19.84 -12.33 13.77
N ARG A 267 -19.82 -12.59 15.09
CA ARG A 267 -18.72 -12.14 15.96
C ARG A 267 -17.41 -12.86 15.63
N ALA A 268 -17.45 -14.18 15.48
CA ALA A 268 -16.28 -14.97 15.09
C ALA A 268 -15.78 -14.58 13.70
N VAL A 269 -16.68 -14.33 12.74
CA VAL A 269 -16.34 -13.83 11.40
C VAL A 269 -15.57 -12.52 11.49
N THR A 270 -16.07 -11.56 12.26
CA THR A 270 -15.43 -10.25 12.44
C THR A 270 -14.05 -10.39 13.08
N GLU A 271 -13.93 -11.25 14.09
CA GLU A 271 -12.65 -11.51 14.76
C GLU A 271 -11.63 -12.20 13.84
N ILE A 272 -12.05 -13.23 13.09
CA ILE A 272 -11.21 -13.94 12.11
C ILE A 272 -10.75 -12.98 11.01
N TYR A 273 -11.66 -12.14 10.51
CA TYR A 273 -11.32 -11.13 9.50
C TYR A 273 -10.33 -10.09 10.05
N GLY A 274 -10.49 -9.67 11.29
CA GLY A 274 -9.54 -8.79 11.97
C GLY A 274 -8.16 -9.40 12.16
N ARG A 275 -8.06 -10.69 12.51
CA ARG A 275 -6.79 -11.44 12.56
C ARG A 275 -6.11 -11.50 11.20
N PHE A 276 -6.88 -11.72 10.15
CA PHE A 276 -6.39 -11.78 8.77
C PHE A 276 -5.91 -10.40 8.28
N SER A 277 -6.81 -9.40 8.26
CA SER A 277 -6.53 -8.08 7.68
C SER A 277 -5.71 -7.18 8.61
N GLY A 278 -6.07 -7.17 9.90
CA GLY A 278 -5.43 -6.31 10.90
C GLY A 278 -4.05 -6.78 11.35
N VAL A 279 -3.82 -8.09 11.42
CA VAL A 279 -2.57 -8.66 11.94
C VAL A 279 -1.74 -9.30 10.82
N ALA A 280 -2.23 -10.38 10.19
CA ALA A 280 -1.43 -11.17 9.26
C ALA A 280 -1.01 -10.38 8.01
N LEU A 281 -1.94 -9.68 7.35
CA LEU A 281 -1.61 -8.83 6.19
C LEU A 281 -0.74 -7.64 6.57
N SER A 282 -0.90 -7.07 7.77
CA SER A 282 -0.07 -5.96 8.24
C SER A 282 1.39 -6.39 8.39
N LEU A 283 1.64 -7.58 8.93
CA LEU A 283 2.99 -8.15 9.01
C LEU A 283 3.54 -8.52 7.64
N LEU A 284 2.71 -9.11 6.78
CA LEU A 284 3.10 -9.47 5.42
C LEU A 284 3.58 -8.26 4.60
N HIS A 285 2.99 -7.09 4.83
CA HIS A 285 3.33 -5.86 4.12
C HIS A 285 4.57 -5.12 4.67
N LEU A 286 5.17 -5.54 5.79
CA LEU A 286 6.37 -4.90 6.35
C LEU A 286 7.56 -4.85 5.39
N PRO A 287 7.94 -5.94 4.69
CA PRO A 287 9.02 -5.89 3.71
C PRO A 287 8.74 -4.96 2.52
N GLY A 288 7.49 -4.53 2.34
CA GLY A 288 7.05 -3.58 1.30
C GLY A 288 7.74 -2.22 1.33
N VAL A 289 8.38 -1.85 2.44
CA VAL A 289 9.19 -0.63 2.51
C VAL A 289 10.35 -0.69 1.50
N PHE A 290 11.02 -1.85 1.41
CA PHE A 290 12.15 -2.04 0.49
C PHE A 290 11.69 -2.10 -0.97
N THR A 291 10.60 -2.82 -1.25
CA THR A 291 10.07 -2.90 -2.63
C THR A 291 9.47 -1.58 -3.12
N ALA A 292 8.90 -0.76 -2.24
CA ALA A 292 8.46 0.59 -2.59
C ALA A 292 9.63 1.47 -3.03
N ALA A 293 10.78 1.40 -2.36
CA ALA A 293 11.99 2.11 -2.77
C ALA A 293 12.50 1.64 -4.15
N LEU A 294 12.48 0.32 -4.40
CA LEU A 294 12.80 -0.25 -5.71
C LEU A 294 11.85 0.26 -6.80
N THR A 295 10.54 0.25 -6.55
CA THR A 295 9.52 0.71 -7.50
C THR A 295 9.76 2.15 -7.95
N VAL A 296 10.08 3.05 -7.02
CA VAL A 296 10.36 4.47 -7.31
C VAL A 296 11.58 4.63 -8.23
N SER A 297 12.59 3.77 -8.11
CA SER A 297 13.81 3.84 -8.92
C SER A 297 13.68 3.11 -10.27
N VAL A 298 12.94 2.01 -10.32
CA VAL A 298 12.79 1.16 -11.51
C VAL A 298 11.99 1.83 -12.61
N LEU A 299 10.87 2.46 -12.26
CA LEU A 299 9.95 3.06 -13.23
C LEU A 299 10.64 4.10 -14.14
N PRO A 300 11.32 5.15 -13.62
CA PRO A 300 12.01 6.11 -14.47
C PRO A 300 13.20 5.48 -15.21
N ALA A 301 13.91 4.56 -14.58
CA ALA A 301 15.06 3.88 -15.15
C ALA A 301 14.68 3.04 -16.40
N VAL A 302 13.54 2.35 -16.36
CA VAL A 302 13.01 1.61 -17.52
C VAL A 302 12.57 2.58 -18.61
N ALA A 303 11.87 3.67 -18.26
CA ALA A 303 11.39 4.66 -19.21
C ALA A 303 12.57 5.35 -19.95
N GLU A 304 13.66 5.68 -19.26
CA GLU A 304 14.90 6.21 -19.86
C GLU A 304 15.54 5.22 -20.85
N SER A 305 15.58 3.93 -20.48
CA SER A 305 16.17 2.89 -21.33
C SER A 305 15.42 2.71 -22.65
N MET A 306 14.17 3.12 -22.74
CA MET A 306 13.37 3.10 -23.98
C MET A 306 13.69 4.24 -24.93
N GLN A 307 14.35 5.30 -24.48
CA GLN A 307 14.72 6.47 -25.30
C GLN A 307 16.08 6.30 -26.00
N ASP A 308 16.94 5.40 -25.51
CA ASP A 308 18.27 5.16 -26.08
C ASP A 308 18.22 4.06 -27.15
N ILE A 309 18.41 4.46 -28.41
CA ILE A 309 18.27 3.57 -29.58
C ILE A 309 19.44 2.58 -29.68
N SER A 310 20.63 2.93 -29.21
CA SER A 310 21.87 2.16 -29.46
C SER A 310 22.15 1.11 -28.36
N SER A 311 21.93 1.42 -27.11
CA SER A 311 22.22 0.56 -25.96
C SER A 311 20.96 0.18 -25.15
N GLY A 312 19.81 0.72 -25.51
CA GLY A 312 18.58 0.67 -24.72
C GLY A 312 18.11 -0.77 -24.38
N ARG A 313 18.22 -1.71 -25.31
CA ARG A 313 17.75 -3.09 -25.07
C ARG A 313 18.62 -3.83 -24.02
N MET A 314 19.93 -3.68 -24.08
CA MET A 314 20.84 -4.30 -23.12
C MET A 314 20.67 -3.67 -21.72
N LEU A 315 20.56 -2.35 -21.68
CA LEU A 315 20.33 -1.60 -20.45
C LEU A 315 18.98 -1.94 -19.83
N LEU A 316 17.92 -2.03 -20.65
CA LEU A 316 16.59 -2.46 -20.22
C LEU A 316 16.62 -3.87 -19.63
N GLN A 317 17.27 -4.82 -20.31
CA GLN A 317 17.42 -6.19 -19.79
C GLN A 317 18.13 -6.20 -18.45
N LYS A 318 19.23 -5.46 -18.31
CA LYS A 318 19.97 -5.34 -17.05
C LYS A 318 19.07 -4.76 -15.95
N ARG A 319 18.36 -3.66 -16.20
CA ARG A 319 17.51 -3.00 -15.20
C ARG A 319 16.36 -3.89 -14.73
N ILE A 320 15.71 -4.63 -15.63
CA ILE A 320 14.66 -5.59 -15.27
C ILE A 320 15.23 -6.76 -14.47
N HIS A 321 16.38 -7.29 -14.90
CA HIS A 321 17.07 -8.35 -14.18
C HIS A 321 17.44 -7.92 -12.76
N ASP A 322 18.11 -6.79 -12.61
CA ASP A 322 18.57 -6.27 -11.32
C ASP A 322 17.41 -5.94 -10.37
N SER A 323 16.30 -5.43 -10.93
CA SER A 323 15.08 -5.15 -10.14
C SER A 323 14.43 -6.43 -9.59
N LEU A 324 14.32 -7.48 -10.41
CA LEU A 324 13.77 -8.77 -9.97
C LEU A 324 14.71 -9.45 -8.98
N GLN A 325 16.02 -9.40 -9.21
CA GLN A 325 17.03 -9.95 -8.30
C GLN A 325 16.98 -9.22 -6.95
N ALA A 326 16.94 -7.89 -6.95
CA ALA A 326 16.83 -7.10 -5.73
C ALA A 326 15.52 -7.43 -4.98
N ALA A 327 14.39 -7.52 -5.69
CA ALA A 327 13.13 -7.93 -5.08
C ALA A 327 13.24 -9.29 -4.39
N MET A 328 13.85 -10.29 -5.04
CA MET A 328 14.05 -11.63 -4.44
C MET A 328 14.98 -11.60 -3.24
N VAL A 329 16.10 -10.89 -3.34
CA VAL A 329 17.11 -10.78 -2.27
C VAL A 329 16.53 -10.21 -0.98
N PHE A 330 15.63 -9.21 -1.07
CA PHE A 330 15.01 -8.61 0.11
C PHE A 330 13.75 -9.36 0.58
N THR A 331 12.98 -9.94 -0.35
CA THR A 331 11.69 -10.55 0.00
C THR A 331 11.86 -11.93 0.61
N LEU A 332 12.77 -12.77 0.08
CA LEU A 332 12.94 -14.13 0.57
C LEU A 332 13.28 -14.22 2.06
N PRO A 333 14.31 -13.53 2.58
CA PRO A 333 14.60 -13.59 4.01
C PRO A 333 13.46 -13.00 4.85
N GLY A 334 12.79 -11.94 4.35
CA GLY A 334 11.64 -11.37 5.03
C GLY A 334 10.48 -12.36 5.17
N MET A 335 10.13 -13.07 4.08
CA MET A 335 9.07 -14.09 4.11
C MET A 335 9.47 -15.32 4.93
N LEU A 336 10.74 -15.74 4.87
CA LEU A 336 11.26 -16.82 5.71
C LEU A 336 11.13 -16.47 7.21
N LEU A 337 11.51 -15.26 7.60
CA LEU A 337 11.36 -14.79 8.97
C LEU A 337 9.89 -14.73 9.39
N LEU A 338 8.99 -14.21 8.56
CA LEU A 338 7.56 -14.18 8.83
C LEU A 338 6.97 -15.59 8.97
N TRP A 339 7.45 -16.55 8.19
CA TRP A 339 7.02 -17.94 8.26
C TRP A 339 7.50 -18.64 9.54
N LEU A 340 8.79 -18.51 9.87
CA LEU A 340 9.41 -19.16 11.04
C LEU A 340 8.96 -18.52 12.36
N TYR A 341 8.83 -17.20 12.38
CA TYR A 341 8.51 -16.43 13.59
C TYR A 341 7.07 -15.91 13.60
N SER A 342 6.16 -16.55 12.85
CA SER A 342 4.75 -16.15 12.84
C SER A 342 4.13 -16.08 14.25
N ASP A 343 4.36 -17.12 15.09
CA ASP A 343 3.81 -17.16 16.46
C ASP A 343 4.37 -16.04 17.34
N PRO A 344 5.70 -15.89 17.52
CA PRO A 344 6.22 -14.82 18.35
C PRO A 344 5.89 -13.41 17.82
N LEU A 345 5.87 -13.21 16.49
CA LEU A 345 5.53 -11.91 15.93
C LEU A 345 4.06 -11.54 16.19
N CYS A 346 3.14 -12.45 15.97
CA CYS A 346 1.73 -12.21 16.24
C CYS A 346 1.45 -12.03 17.73
N THR A 347 2.10 -12.83 18.60
CA THR A 347 1.91 -12.76 20.06
C THR A 347 2.58 -11.52 20.65
N VAL A 348 3.87 -11.30 20.35
CA VAL A 348 4.64 -10.20 21.00
C VAL A 348 4.23 -8.83 20.48
N LEU A 349 3.97 -8.68 19.17
CA LEU A 349 3.59 -7.37 18.63
C LEU A 349 2.11 -7.07 18.83
N PHE A 350 1.23 -8.04 18.55
CA PHE A 350 -0.21 -7.80 18.45
C PHE A 350 -1.04 -8.44 19.58
N ASP A 351 -0.41 -9.20 20.46
CA ASP A 351 -1.11 -10.00 21.48
C ASP A 351 -2.19 -10.92 20.87
N ASN A 352 -1.88 -11.54 19.72
CA ASN A 352 -2.84 -12.29 18.92
C ASN A 352 -2.20 -13.56 18.32
N ALA A 353 -1.94 -14.57 19.15
CA ALA A 353 -1.38 -15.85 18.74
C ALA A 353 -2.19 -16.56 17.62
N PRO A 354 -3.53 -16.54 17.61
CA PRO A 354 -4.30 -17.21 16.55
C PRO A 354 -4.10 -16.66 15.13
N ALA A 355 -3.59 -15.44 14.98
CA ALA A 355 -3.25 -14.88 13.66
C ALA A 355 -2.02 -15.54 13.02
N ALA A 356 -1.19 -16.22 13.81
CA ALA A 356 0.07 -16.80 13.34
C ALA A 356 -0.12 -17.87 12.26
N ILE A 357 -1.15 -18.70 12.37
CA ILE A 357 -1.43 -19.72 11.35
C ILE A 357 -1.78 -19.06 10.01
N ILE A 358 -2.52 -17.97 10.02
CA ILE A 358 -2.89 -17.23 8.81
C ILE A 358 -1.64 -16.64 8.17
N LEU A 359 -0.78 -16.01 8.96
CA LEU A 359 0.49 -15.43 8.49
C LEU A 359 1.41 -16.52 7.90
N ARG A 360 1.47 -17.70 8.53
CA ARG A 360 2.29 -18.81 8.08
C ARG A 360 1.86 -19.32 6.71
N TRP A 361 0.57 -19.35 6.41
CA TRP A 361 0.03 -19.73 5.11
C TRP A 361 0.23 -18.63 4.05
N LEU A 362 0.16 -17.35 4.42
CA LEU A 362 0.35 -16.22 3.50
C LEU A 362 1.83 -15.95 3.16
N ALA A 363 2.76 -16.27 4.05
CA ALA A 363 4.16 -15.89 3.87
C ALA A 363 4.79 -16.44 2.59
N PRO A 364 4.57 -17.71 2.16
CA PRO A 364 5.12 -18.23 0.90
C PRO A 364 4.62 -17.46 -0.34
N GLY A 365 3.32 -17.15 -0.39
CA GLY A 365 2.72 -16.36 -1.47
C GLY A 365 3.18 -14.92 -1.51
N GLY A 366 3.58 -14.35 -0.38
CA GLY A 366 4.14 -13.01 -0.28
C GLY A 366 5.34 -12.77 -1.20
N ILE A 367 6.11 -13.81 -1.53
CA ILE A 367 7.20 -13.73 -2.51
C ILE A 367 6.65 -13.31 -3.88
N PHE A 368 5.59 -13.96 -4.35
CA PHE A 368 4.96 -13.67 -5.64
C PHE A 368 4.28 -12.31 -5.64
N PHE A 369 3.69 -11.89 -4.51
CA PHE A 369 3.15 -10.54 -4.34
C PHE A 369 4.21 -9.47 -4.63
N TYR A 370 5.39 -9.56 -4.03
CA TYR A 370 6.44 -8.56 -4.23
C TYR A 370 7.07 -8.60 -5.62
N LEU A 371 7.23 -9.79 -6.21
CA LEU A 371 7.67 -9.93 -7.60
C LEU A 371 6.65 -9.36 -8.59
N GLN A 372 5.35 -9.58 -8.34
CA GLN A 372 4.26 -9.01 -9.13
C GLN A 372 4.29 -7.47 -9.09
N VAL A 373 4.46 -6.87 -7.90
CA VAL A 373 4.55 -5.41 -7.73
C VAL A 373 5.76 -4.84 -8.48
N THR A 374 6.90 -5.52 -8.43
CA THR A 374 8.11 -5.11 -9.18
C THR A 374 7.87 -5.14 -10.68
N LEU A 375 7.30 -6.22 -11.22
CA LEU A 375 6.98 -6.32 -12.65
C LEU A 375 5.89 -5.33 -13.10
N ALA A 376 4.93 -5.03 -12.23
CA ALA A 376 3.93 -3.99 -12.48
C ALA A 376 4.60 -2.63 -12.73
N SER A 377 5.62 -2.28 -11.93
CA SER A 377 6.40 -1.04 -12.11
C SER A 377 7.18 -1.03 -13.43
N VAL A 378 7.74 -2.18 -13.82
CA VAL A 378 8.40 -2.35 -15.13
C VAL A 378 7.41 -2.13 -16.26
N LEU A 379 6.24 -2.77 -16.23
CA LEU A 379 5.19 -2.61 -17.25
C LEU A 379 4.69 -1.16 -17.33
N GLN A 380 4.59 -0.46 -16.20
CA GLN A 380 4.28 0.97 -16.17
C GLN A 380 5.38 1.80 -16.86
N GLY A 381 6.66 1.52 -16.57
CA GLY A 381 7.81 2.17 -17.21
C GLY A 381 7.87 1.92 -18.72
N LEU A 382 7.43 0.76 -19.18
CA LEU A 382 7.28 0.41 -20.60
C LEU A 382 6.06 1.07 -21.28
N GLY A 383 5.22 1.79 -20.53
CA GLY A 383 3.98 2.36 -21.05
C GLY A 383 2.87 1.31 -21.30
N ALA A 384 3.06 0.07 -20.90
CA ALA A 384 2.12 -1.05 -21.14
C ALA A 384 0.93 -1.07 -20.14
N VAL A 385 0.33 0.10 -19.90
CA VAL A 385 -0.73 0.30 -18.89
C VAL A 385 -1.95 -0.57 -19.15
N ARG A 386 -2.35 -0.73 -20.42
CA ARG A 386 -3.50 -1.58 -20.79
C ARG A 386 -3.25 -3.05 -20.43
N THR A 387 -2.05 -3.56 -20.71
CA THR A 387 -1.68 -4.95 -20.40
C THR A 387 -1.64 -5.16 -18.88
N LEU A 388 -1.08 -4.21 -18.14
CA LEU A 388 -1.07 -4.23 -16.69
C LEU A 388 -2.48 -4.29 -16.12
N LEU A 389 -3.40 -3.46 -16.64
CA LEU A 389 -4.80 -3.43 -16.22
C LEU A 389 -5.50 -4.77 -16.46
N LEU A 390 -5.37 -5.34 -17.67
CA LEU A 390 -5.99 -6.63 -18.02
C LEU A 390 -5.46 -7.77 -17.13
N ASN A 391 -4.16 -7.82 -16.91
CA ASN A 391 -3.55 -8.80 -16.01
C ASN A 391 -4.05 -8.66 -14.57
N SER A 392 -4.21 -7.42 -14.09
CA SER A 392 -4.72 -7.14 -12.75
C SER A 392 -6.20 -7.52 -12.60
N ILE A 393 -7.02 -7.31 -13.64
CA ILE A 393 -8.41 -7.76 -13.66
C ILE A 393 -8.48 -9.28 -13.61
N LEU A 394 -7.69 -9.97 -14.45
CA LEU A 394 -7.70 -11.42 -14.50
C LEU A 394 -7.26 -12.06 -13.17
N SER A 395 -6.17 -11.57 -12.58
CA SER A 395 -5.73 -12.03 -11.25
C SER A 395 -6.76 -11.70 -10.16
N GLY A 396 -7.43 -10.55 -10.25
CA GLY A 396 -8.51 -10.17 -9.34
C GLY A 396 -9.74 -11.07 -9.46
N ILE A 397 -10.14 -11.46 -10.67
CA ILE A 397 -11.23 -12.43 -10.89
C ILE A 397 -10.88 -13.78 -10.27
N ILE A 398 -9.65 -14.27 -10.49
CA ILE A 398 -9.16 -15.52 -9.89
C ILE A 398 -9.17 -15.43 -8.36
N LEU A 399 -8.76 -14.29 -7.79
CA LEU A 399 -8.82 -14.03 -6.37
C LEU A 399 -10.25 -14.16 -5.83
N LEU A 400 -11.19 -13.40 -6.41
CA LEU A 400 -12.57 -13.37 -5.93
C LEU A 400 -13.25 -14.75 -6.07
N PHE A 401 -13.01 -15.44 -7.18
CA PHE A 401 -13.50 -16.81 -7.38
C PHE A 401 -12.88 -17.78 -6.37
N GLY A 402 -11.55 -17.69 -6.15
CA GLY A 402 -10.84 -18.50 -5.16
C GLY A 402 -11.36 -18.27 -3.75
N ILE A 403 -11.58 -17.01 -3.34
CA ILE A 403 -12.18 -16.68 -2.04
C ILE A 403 -13.57 -17.30 -1.94
N PHE A 404 -14.43 -17.09 -2.95
CA PHE A 404 -15.79 -17.62 -2.92
C PHE A 404 -15.82 -19.14 -2.75
N TRP A 405 -14.94 -19.86 -3.43
CA TRP A 405 -14.95 -21.33 -3.39
C TRP A 405 -14.20 -21.91 -2.19
N LEU A 406 -12.97 -21.44 -1.93
CA LEU A 406 -12.11 -22.00 -0.88
C LEU A 406 -12.53 -21.56 0.53
N THR A 407 -12.91 -20.29 0.70
CA THR A 407 -13.27 -19.76 2.02
C THR A 407 -14.64 -20.26 2.50
N SER A 408 -15.53 -20.61 1.56
CA SER A 408 -16.84 -21.18 1.92
C SER A 408 -16.77 -22.63 2.41
N GLN A 409 -15.61 -23.28 2.30
CA GLN A 409 -15.44 -24.65 2.82
C GLN A 409 -15.20 -24.61 4.35
N PRO A 410 -15.99 -25.32 5.15
CA PRO A 410 -15.85 -25.31 6.62
C PRO A 410 -14.46 -25.75 7.11
N THR A 411 -13.79 -26.64 6.36
CA THR A 411 -12.45 -27.18 6.69
C THR A 411 -11.32 -26.18 6.45
N LEU A 412 -11.49 -25.25 5.50
CA LEU A 412 -10.47 -24.27 5.15
C LEU A 412 -10.73 -22.91 5.80
N GLY A 413 -11.98 -22.42 5.73
CA GLY A 413 -12.35 -21.12 6.28
C GLY A 413 -11.40 -20.00 5.80
N ILE A 414 -10.83 -19.25 6.73
CA ILE A 414 -9.90 -18.13 6.42
C ILE A 414 -8.58 -18.59 5.73
N LEU A 415 -8.15 -19.83 5.95
CA LEU A 415 -6.99 -20.38 5.25
C LEU A 415 -7.27 -20.56 3.75
N GLY A 416 -8.54 -20.79 3.38
CA GLY A 416 -8.98 -20.75 1.98
C GLY A 416 -8.77 -19.38 1.35
N THR A 417 -8.98 -18.29 2.11
CA THR A 417 -8.64 -16.93 1.66
C THR A 417 -7.12 -16.77 1.45
N ALA A 418 -6.30 -17.28 2.36
CA ALA A 418 -4.85 -17.21 2.22
C ALA A 418 -4.38 -17.92 0.94
N LEU A 419 -4.89 -19.14 0.69
CA LEU A 419 -4.60 -19.88 -0.55
C LEU A 419 -5.08 -19.13 -1.82
N ALA A 420 -6.28 -18.54 -1.78
CA ALA A 420 -6.80 -17.76 -2.90
C ALA A 420 -5.91 -16.55 -3.24
N LEU A 421 -5.38 -15.88 -2.22
CA LEU A 421 -4.40 -14.79 -2.38
C LEU A 421 -3.10 -15.29 -2.99
N ASP A 422 -2.53 -16.38 -2.49
CA ASP A 422 -1.28 -16.95 -2.99
C ASP A 422 -1.40 -17.37 -4.46
N ILE A 423 -2.52 -18.02 -4.84
CA ILE A 423 -2.84 -18.37 -6.22
C ILE A 423 -2.97 -17.12 -7.09
N SER A 424 -3.67 -16.10 -6.61
CA SER A 424 -3.84 -14.84 -7.35
C SER A 424 -2.52 -14.11 -7.54
N TRP A 425 -1.67 -14.02 -6.52
CA TRP A 425 -0.37 -13.38 -6.60
C TRP A 425 0.59 -14.14 -7.54
N LEU A 426 0.59 -15.46 -7.48
CA LEU A 426 1.33 -16.31 -8.42
C LEU A 426 0.84 -16.07 -9.85
N THR A 427 -0.47 -16.06 -10.07
CA THR A 427 -1.06 -15.82 -11.39
C THR A 427 -0.70 -14.43 -11.91
N GLY A 428 -0.84 -13.39 -11.08
CA GLY A 428 -0.47 -12.03 -11.44
C GLY A 428 1.01 -11.89 -11.77
N PHE A 429 1.88 -12.53 -11.00
CA PHE A 429 3.32 -12.61 -11.30
C PHE A 429 3.59 -13.26 -12.66
N LEU A 430 2.98 -14.41 -12.94
CA LEU A 430 3.16 -15.12 -14.22
C LEU A 430 2.64 -14.34 -15.41
N LEU A 431 1.48 -13.68 -15.28
CA LEU A 431 0.91 -12.83 -16.31
C LEU A 431 1.79 -11.60 -16.60
N HIS A 432 2.28 -10.91 -15.56
CA HIS A 432 3.19 -9.77 -15.73
C HIS A 432 4.53 -10.18 -16.31
N LEU A 433 5.07 -11.31 -15.87
CA LEU A 433 6.32 -11.87 -16.41
C LEU A 433 6.19 -12.21 -17.90
N ASN A 434 5.10 -12.88 -18.28
CA ASN A 434 4.82 -13.22 -19.69
C ASN A 434 4.66 -11.95 -20.53
N ALA A 435 3.92 -10.95 -20.04
CA ALA A 435 3.76 -9.65 -20.71
C ALA A 435 5.11 -8.94 -20.89
N CYS A 436 5.93 -8.90 -19.82
CA CYS A 436 7.25 -8.31 -19.87
C CYS A 436 8.15 -9.02 -20.91
N ARG A 437 8.18 -10.35 -20.92
CA ARG A 437 8.95 -11.15 -21.89
C ARG A 437 8.50 -10.91 -23.33
N ARG A 438 7.18 -10.85 -23.57
CA ARG A 438 6.62 -10.60 -24.92
C ARG A 438 6.98 -9.20 -25.45
N LEU A 439 6.87 -8.19 -24.59
CA LEU A 439 7.12 -6.81 -24.98
C LEU A 439 8.60 -6.48 -25.19
N THR A 440 9.48 -7.08 -24.37
CA THR A 440 10.90 -6.74 -24.36
C THR A 440 11.79 -7.78 -25.04
N GLN A 441 11.26 -9.02 -25.25
CA GLN A 441 12.00 -10.15 -25.81
C GLN A 441 13.33 -10.44 -25.09
N ILE A 442 13.42 -10.09 -23.80
CA ILE A 442 14.63 -10.28 -22.99
C ILE A 442 14.71 -11.70 -22.45
N ARG A 443 15.94 -12.19 -22.29
CA ARG A 443 16.24 -13.44 -21.60
C ARG A 443 16.65 -13.15 -20.17
N LEU A 444 15.85 -13.65 -19.20
CA LEU A 444 16.14 -13.51 -17.78
C LEU A 444 16.99 -14.70 -17.31
N ASN A 445 18.07 -14.40 -16.59
CA ASN A 445 18.88 -15.44 -15.96
C ASN A 445 18.30 -15.80 -14.58
N TRP A 446 17.45 -16.83 -14.57
CA TRP A 446 16.79 -17.29 -13.34
C TRP A 446 17.74 -17.84 -12.29
N ARG A 447 18.92 -18.28 -12.69
CA ARG A 447 19.95 -18.75 -11.75
C ARG A 447 20.43 -17.61 -10.84
N ASP A 448 20.59 -16.42 -11.39
CA ASP A 448 21.00 -15.25 -10.61
C ASP A 448 19.82 -14.61 -9.88
N ILE A 449 18.63 -14.53 -10.51
CA ILE A 449 17.44 -13.89 -9.95
C ILE A 449 16.87 -14.70 -8.78
N ALA A 450 16.69 -16.00 -8.97
CA ALA A 450 16.01 -16.87 -8.00
C ALA A 450 16.93 -17.93 -7.41
N GLY A 451 17.80 -18.58 -8.21
CA GLY A 451 18.60 -19.71 -7.79
C GLY A 451 19.55 -19.39 -6.64
N LYS A 452 20.31 -18.29 -6.73
CA LYS A 452 21.23 -17.87 -5.66
C LYS A 452 20.50 -17.45 -4.38
N PRO A 453 19.44 -16.59 -4.42
CA PRO A 453 18.66 -16.26 -3.23
C PRO A 453 17.96 -17.47 -2.60
N LEU A 454 17.42 -18.42 -3.41
CA LEU A 454 16.81 -19.65 -2.90
C LEU A 454 17.84 -20.56 -2.23
N LEU A 455 19.03 -20.68 -2.81
CA LEU A 455 20.13 -21.43 -2.20
C LEU A 455 20.52 -20.82 -0.86
N ALA A 456 20.66 -19.49 -0.80
CA ALA A 456 20.94 -18.78 0.44
C ALA A 456 19.85 -18.99 1.50
N THR A 457 18.57 -18.98 1.08
CA THR A 457 17.43 -19.28 1.96
C THR A 457 17.48 -20.73 2.48
N GLY A 458 17.77 -21.69 1.61
CA GLY A 458 17.91 -23.11 1.99
C GLY A 458 19.04 -23.35 2.98
N VAL A 459 20.22 -22.73 2.76
CA VAL A 459 21.36 -22.81 3.68
C VAL A 459 21.00 -22.18 5.03
N SER A 460 20.35 -21.00 5.02
CA SER A 460 19.94 -20.33 6.25
C SER A 460 18.91 -21.15 7.05
N LEU A 461 17.96 -21.78 6.35
CA LEU A 461 16.97 -22.66 6.98
C LEU A 461 17.64 -23.92 7.57
N PHE A 462 18.60 -24.50 6.88
CA PHE A 462 19.37 -25.64 7.37
C PHE A 462 20.16 -25.30 8.63
N ILE A 463 20.88 -24.17 8.61
CA ILE A 463 21.63 -23.67 9.79
C ILE A 463 20.70 -23.34 10.95
N TYR A 464 19.53 -22.75 10.66
CA TYR A 464 18.50 -22.51 11.68
C TYR A 464 18.09 -23.80 12.39
N HIS A 465 17.77 -24.87 11.64
CA HIS A 465 17.37 -26.15 12.23
C HIS A 465 18.48 -26.81 13.07
N LEU A 466 19.74 -26.62 12.69
CA LEU A 466 20.88 -27.11 13.48
C LEU A 466 21.10 -26.28 14.77
N ALA A 467 20.96 -24.95 14.67
CA ALA A 467 21.23 -24.05 15.78
C ALA A 467 20.08 -23.95 16.79
N GLN A 468 18.84 -24.15 16.34
CA GLN A 468 17.64 -24.01 17.18
C GLN A 468 17.69 -24.86 18.47
N PRO A 469 17.96 -26.18 18.44
CA PRO A 469 18.00 -26.98 19.67
C PRO A 469 19.14 -26.55 20.61
N LEU A 470 20.29 -26.13 20.08
CA LEU A 470 21.44 -25.68 20.86
C LEU A 470 21.17 -24.35 21.57
N LEU A 471 20.53 -23.40 20.88
CA LEU A 471 20.22 -22.09 21.46
C LEU A 471 19.02 -22.12 22.42
N VAL A 472 18.05 -22.99 22.19
CA VAL A 472 16.91 -23.18 23.11
C VAL A 472 17.35 -23.83 24.41
N GLN A 473 18.35 -24.71 24.38
CA GLN A 473 18.94 -25.37 25.57
C GLN A 473 20.03 -24.53 26.26
N SER A 474 20.43 -23.39 25.68
CA SER A 474 21.44 -22.49 26.24
C SER A 474 20.91 -21.71 27.44
N ILE A 475 21.83 -21.12 28.22
CA ILE A 475 21.54 -20.26 29.39
C ILE A 475 20.84 -18.94 28.98
N LEU A 476 20.66 -18.70 27.69
CA LEU A 476 20.02 -17.49 27.16
C LEU A 476 18.52 -17.44 27.48
N SER A 477 18.02 -16.24 27.74
CA SER A 477 16.57 -16.06 27.83
C SER A 477 15.89 -16.43 26.50
N PRO A 478 14.64 -16.91 26.51
CA PRO A 478 13.93 -17.30 25.29
C PRO A 478 13.86 -16.17 24.23
N ALA A 479 13.83 -14.90 24.66
CA ALA A 479 13.86 -13.74 23.78
C ALA A 479 15.25 -13.56 23.15
N ALA A 480 16.33 -13.70 23.93
CA ALA A 480 17.69 -13.58 23.43
C ALA A 480 18.04 -14.71 22.46
N ALA A 481 17.59 -15.95 22.74
CA ALA A 481 17.79 -17.10 21.85
C ALA A 481 17.07 -16.88 20.49
N ARG A 482 15.84 -16.34 20.51
CA ARG A 482 15.10 -15.99 19.28
C ARG A 482 15.80 -14.89 18.48
N LEU A 483 16.29 -13.83 19.16
CA LEU A 483 17.04 -12.77 18.49
C LEU A 483 18.35 -13.30 17.87
N ALA A 484 19.09 -14.13 18.60
CA ALA A 484 20.30 -14.76 18.09
C ALA A 484 20.02 -15.62 16.84
N LEU A 485 18.93 -16.40 16.83
CA LEU A 485 18.49 -17.17 15.66
C LEU A 485 18.11 -16.26 14.48
N CYS A 486 17.39 -15.15 14.71
CA CYS A 486 17.08 -14.18 13.66
C CYS A 486 18.36 -13.57 13.05
N CYS A 487 19.31 -13.14 13.90
CA CYS A 487 20.61 -12.64 13.43
C CYS A 487 21.38 -13.69 12.66
N LEU A 488 21.35 -14.95 13.10
CA LEU A 488 22.00 -16.08 12.44
C LEU A 488 21.39 -16.30 11.04
N ILE A 489 20.07 -16.32 10.89
CA ILE A 489 19.37 -16.45 9.60
C ILE A 489 19.80 -15.31 8.66
N CYS A 490 19.72 -14.06 9.11
CA CYS A 490 20.10 -12.91 8.30
C CYS A 490 21.60 -12.95 7.93
N GLY A 491 22.48 -13.27 8.88
CA GLY A 491 23.92 -13.35 8.67
C GLY A 491 24.31 -14.44 7.70
N THR A 492 23.77 -15.66 7.86
CA THR A 492 24.03 -16.79 6.96
C THR A 492 23.46 -16.57 5.57
N TYR A 493 22.29 -15.93 5.46
CA TYR A 493 21.71 -15.55 4.18
C TYR A 493 22.61 -14.57 3.42
N LEU A 494 23.03 -13.49 4.08
CA LEU A 494 23.91 -12.49 3.47
C LEU A 494 25.28 -13.09 3.11
N LEU A 495 25.86 -13.89 3.98
CA LEU A 495 27.14 -14.55 3.73
C LEU A 495 27.07 -15.49 2.52
N THR A 496 26.01 -16.30 2.43
CA THR A 496 25.81 -17.21 1.30
C THR A 496 25.61 -16.44 0.00
N LEU A 497 24.88 -15.31 0.02
CA LEU A 497 24.73 -14.43 -1.15
C LEU A 497 26.06 -13.80 -1.57
N LEU A 498 26.90 -13.38 -0.62
CA LEU A 498 28.23 -12.84 -0.91
C LEU A 498 29.12 -13.90 -1.57
N ILE A 499 29.19 -15.09 -0.98
CA ILE A 499 30.01 -16.20 -1.50
C ILE A 499 29.53 -16.66 -2.89
N SER A 500 28.22 -16.74 -3.11
CA SER A 500 27.64 -17.14 -4.41
C SER A 500 27.73 -16.04 -5.48
N GLY A 501 28.25 -14.84 -5.13
CA GLY A 501 28.28 -13.70 -6.04
C GLY A 501 26.90 -13.13 -6.35
N GLY A 502 25.92 -13.35 -5.47
CA GLY A 502 24.55 -12.86 -5.62
C GLY A 502 24.43 -11.35 -5.48
N LEU A 503 25.37 -10.68 -4.79
CA LEU A 503 25.41 -9.22 -4.62
C LEU A 503 26.38 -8.51 -5.61
N HIS A 504 27.24 -9.24 -6.29
CA HIS A 504 28.32 -8.64 -7.10
C HIS A 504 27.82 -7.81 -8.29
N ARG A 505 26.59 -8.04 -8.77
CA ARG A 505 25.97 -7.31 -9.88
C ARG A 505 25.14 -6.11 -9.46
N LEU A 506 24.75 -6.01 -8.20
CA LEU A 506 24.03 -4.82 -7.69
C LEU A 506 24.93 -3.60 -7.50
N HIS A 507 26.27 -3.81 -7.50
CA HIS A 507 27.28 -2.75 -7.34
C HIS A 507 27.90 -2.25 -8.65
N ARG A 508 27.61 -2.84 -9.80
CA ARG A 508 28.05 -2.41 -11.14
C ARG A 508 26.87 -1.94 -11.98
#